data_6dbdc68cb068e8fc1eedbb085734deaa
#
_entry.id   6dbdc68cb068e8fc1eedbb085734deaa
#
_cell.length_a   1.000
_cell.length_b   1.000
_cell.length_c   1.000
_cell.angle_alpha   90.00
_cell.angle_beta   90.00
_cell.angle_gamma   90.00
#
_symmetry.space_group_name_H-M   'P 1'
#
loop_
_entity.id
_entity.type
_entity.pdbx_description
1 polymer ?
#
loop_
_entity_poly.entity_id
_entity_poly.type
_entity_poly.pdbx_seq_one_letter_code
_entity_poly.pdbx_strand_id
1 'polypeptide(L)' 'MMNCLRDMRKQRGLSQADLAEAIEVSRQTINAVEADKYDPSLPMAYKLAAFFAVPVEDLFFNPFSALASES' A
#
# COMPACT_ATOMS: atom_id res chain seq x y z
N MET A 1 8.66 -2.98 2.33
CA MET A 1 7.82 -2.71 3.52
C MET A 1 6.64 -3.67 3.54
N MET A 2 6.45 -4.36 4.63
CA MET A 2 5.32 -5.31 4.75
C MET A 2 3.99 -4.56 4.68
N ASN A 3 3.01 -5.19 4.01
CA ASN A 3 1.71 -4.55 3.79
C ASN A 3 0.62 -5.59 3.54
N CYS A 4 -0.63 -5.14 3.59
CA CYS A 4 -1.80 -5.96 3.28
C CYS A 4 -2.52 -5.49 2.01
N LEU A 5 -1.81 -4.79 1.13
CA LEU A 5 -2.38 -4.22 -0.09
C LEU A 5 -3.06 -5.27 -0.96
N ARG A 6 -2.41 -6.41 -1.15
CA ARG A 6 -2.95 -7.49 -1.97
C ARG A 6 -4.29 -7.99 -1.43
N ASP A 7 -4.37 -8.20 -0.11
CA ASP A 7 -5.60 -8.70 0.50
C ASP A 7 -6.73 -7.70 0.35
N MET A 8 -6.45 -6.42 0.59
CA MET A 8 -7.46 -5.37 0.46
C MET A 8 -7.92 -5.24 -0.99
N ARG A 9 -7.00 -5.32 -1.94
CA ARG A 9 -7.32 -5.30 -3.36
C ARG A 9 -8.25 -6.46 -3.73
N LYS A 10 -7.89 -7.66 -3.29
CA LYS A 10 -8.68 -8.86 -3.60
C LYS A 10 -10.07 -8.82 -2.97
N GLN A 11 -10.19 -8.27 -1.77
CA GLN A 11 -11.49 -8.12 -1.12
C GLN A 11 -12.44 -7.26 -1.94
N ARG A 12 -11.91 -6.34 -2.74
CA ARG A 12 -12.72 -5.49 -3.63
C ARG A 12 -12.86 -6.06 -5.03
N GLY A 13 -12.30 -7.25 -5.29
CA GLY A 13 -12.39 -7.87 -6.60
C GLY A 13 -11.59 -7.15 -7.69
N LEU A 14 -10.54 -6.42 -7.31
CA LEU A 14 -9.73 -5.64 -8.24
C LEU A 14 -8.49 -6.42 -8.68
N SER A 15 -8.14 -6.30 -9.97
CA SER A 15 -6.86 -6.77 -10.46
C SER A 15 -5.76 -5.76 -10.12
N GLN A 16 -4.50 -6.17 -10.25
CA GLN A 16 -3.39 -5.23 -10.10
C GLN A 16 -3.50 -4.09 -11.11
N ALA A 17 -3.91 -4.42 -12.34
CA ALA A 17 -4.09 -3.42 -13.40
C ALA A 17 -5.20 -2.43 -13.05
N ASP A 18 -6.31 -2.90 -12.49
CA ASP A 18 -7.41 -2.03 -12.07
C ASP A 18 -6.96 -1.03 -11.02
N LEU A 19 -6.23 -1.51 -10.00
CA LEU A 19 -5.73 -0.64 -8.95
C LEU A 19 -4.70 0.36 -9.47
N ALA A 20 -3.80 -0.12 -10.32
CA ALA A 20 -2.77 0.74 -10.92
C ALA A 20 -3.41 1.89 -11.71
N GLU A 21 -4.43 1.59 -12.50
CA GLU A 21 -5.16 2.61 -13.26
C GLU A 21 -5.84 3.61 -12.33
N ALA A 22 -6.46 3.13 -11.26
CA ALA A 22 -7.21 3.98 -10.33
C ALA A 22 -6.32 5.01 -9.63
N ILE A 23 -5.09 4.65 -9.31
CA ILE A 23 -4.15 5.55 -8.62
C ILE A 23 -3.06 6.11 -9.54
N GLU A 24 -3.18 5.84 -10.84
CA GLU A 24 -2.30 6.41 -11.88
C GLU A 24 -0.83 6.01 -11.75
N VAL A 25 -0.59 4.73 -11.50
CA VAL A 25 0.76 4.15 -11.49
C VAL A 25 0.80 2.94 -12.40
N SER A 26 1.99 2.40 -12.65
CA SER A 26 2.09 1.19 -13.48
C SER A 26 1.67 -0.05 -12.69
N ARG A 27 1.20 -1.07 -13.42
CA ARG A 27 0.90 -2.37 -12.83
C ARG A 27 2.14 -2.98 -12.18
N GLN A 28 3.31 -2.79 -12.80
CA GLN A 28 4.58 -3.29 -12.26
C GLN A 28 4.87 -2.70 -10.89
N THR A 29 4.53 -1.42 -10.69
CA THR A 29 4.68 -0.75 -9.41
C THR A 29 3.80 -1.41 -8.35
N ILE A 30 2.53 -1.68 -8.66
CA ILE A 30 1.62 -2.36 -7.73
C ILE A 30 2.17 -3.74 -7.38
N ASN A 31 2.60 -4.49 -8.40
CA ASN A 31 3.16 -5.82 -8.18
C ASN A 31 4.38 -5.77 -7.23
N ALA A 32 5.29 -4.83 -7.45
CA ALA A 32 6.49 -4.70 -6.62
C ALA A 32 6.16 -4.31 -5.18
N VAL A 33 5.18 -3.43 -4.99
CA VAL A 33 4.76 -3.03 -3.64
C VAL A 33 4.12 -4.21 -2.90
N GLU A 34 3.22 -4.94 -3.56
CA GLU A 34 2.58 -6.11 -2.95
C GLU A 34 3.57 -7.20 -2.59
N ALA A 35 4.63 -7.36 -3.39
CA ALA A 35 5.65 -8.38 -3.17
C ALA A 35 6.73 -7.95 -2.16
N ASP A 36 6.59 -6.78 -1.57
CA ASP A 36 7.56 -6.22 -0.61
C ASP A 36 8.95 -6.01 -1.21
N LYS A 37 9.00 -5.71 -2.51
CA LYS A 37 10.24 -5.45 -3.24
C LYS A 37 10.48 -3.97 -3.49
N TYR A 38 9.52 -3.13 -3.15
CA TYR A 38 9.56 -1.71 -3.41
C TYR A 38 8.73 -0.99 -2.37
N ASP A 39 9.33 -0.02 -1.71
CA ASP A 39 8.61 0.82 -0.74
C ASP A 39 7.95 1.97 -1.50
N PRO A 40 6.65 2.18 -1.33
CA PRO A 40 5.98 3.27 -2.03
C PRO A 40 6.47 4.62 -1.51
N SER A 41 6.46 5.63 -2.40
CA SER A 41 6.68 7.00 -1.96
C SER A 41 5.55 7.41 -1.01
N LEU A 42 5.79 8.45 -0.22
CA LEU A 42 4.75 8.95 0.68
C LEU A 42 3.47 9.36 -0.06
N PRO A 43 3.56 10.10 -1.18
CA PRO A 43 2.35 10.41 -1.95
C PRO A 43 1.62 9.16 -2.44
N MET A 44 2.34 8.15 -2.88
CA MET A 44 1.72 6.91 -3.35
C MET A 44 1.03 6.17 -2.19
N ALA A 45 1.68 6.12 -1.03
CA ALA A 45 1.10 5.48 0.16
C ALA A 45 -0.21 6.17 0.55
N TYR A 46 -0.26 7.49 0.50
CA TYR A 46 -1.48 8.25 0.79
C TYR A 46 -2.56 8.01 -0.27
N LYS A 47 -2.20 7.90 -1.55
CA LYS A 47 -3.17 7.59 -2.61
C LYS A 47 -3.82 6.24 -2.37
N LEU A 48 -3.01 5.24 -2.04
CA LEU A 48 -3.50 3.89 -1.76
C LEU A 48 -4.43 3.88 -0.54
N ALA A 49 -4.02 4.52 0.54
CA ALA A 49 -4.81 4.60 1.75
C ALA A 49 -6.15 5.31 1.49
N ALA A 50 -6.12 6.41 0.74
CA ALA A 50 -7.33 7.15 0.39
C ALA A 50 -8.26 6.30 -0.48
N PHE A 51 -7.70 5.57 -1.44
CA PHE A 51 -8.49 4.71 -2.31
C PHE A 51 -9.25 3.65 -1.51
N PHE A 52 -8.59 3.04 -0.52
CA PHE A 52 -9.20 2.02 0.33
C PHE A 52 -9.92 2.60 1.54
N ALA A 53 -9.89 3.92 1.72
CA ALA A 53 -10.53 4.63 2.83
C ALA A 53 -10.06 4.12 4.20
N VAL A 54 -8.76 3.91 4.34
CA VAL A 54 -8.13 3.48 5.60
C VAL A 54 -6.93 4.36 5.89
N PRO A 55 -6.49 4.42 7.16
CA PRO A 55 -5.22 5.06 7.48
C PRO A 55 -4.05 4.32 6.84
N VAL A 56 -2.95 5.03 6.57
CA VAL A 56 -1.76 4.43 5.99
C VAL A 56 -1.26 3.26 6.84
N GLU A 57 -1.33 3.39 8.16
CA GLU A 57 -0.86 2.37 9.11
C GLU A 57 -1.66 1.07 9.02
N ASP A 58 -2.88 1.11 8.53
CA ASP A 58 -3.69 -0.09 8.33
C ASP A 58 -3.30 -0.84 7.05
N LEU A 59 -2.60 -0.17 6.16
CA LEU A 59 -2.21 -0.72 4.86
C LEU A 59 -0.75 -1.15 4.84
N PHE A 60 0.13 -0.35 5.45
CA PHE A 60 1.57 -0.58 5.49
C PHE A 60 2.04 -0.70 6.93
N PHE A 61 2.78 -1.76 7.24
CA PHE A 61 3.33 -1.95 8.58
C PHE A 61 4.55 -1.05 8.78
N ASN A 62 4.50 -0.23 9.82
CA ASN A 62 5.59 0.69 10.13
C ASN A 62 6.69 -0.08 10.89
N PRO A 63 7.87 -0.31 10.26
CA PRO A 63 8.95 -1.05 10.92
C PRO A 63 9.62 -0.25 12.04
N PHE A 64 9.29 1.03 12.16
CA PHE A 64 9.88 1.94 13.15
C PHE A 64 8.93 2.29 14.29
N SER A 65 7.79 1.61 14.38
CA SER A 65 6.77 1.93 15.38
C SER A 65 7.30 1.85 16.82
N ALA A 66 8.29 0.98 17.06
CA ALA A 66 8.90 0.85 18.40
C ALA A 66 9.61 2.13 18.84
N LEU A 67 10.02 3.00 17.93
CA LEU A 67 10.67 4.27 18.29
C LEU A 67 9.73 5.17 19.08
N ALA A 68 8.44 5.16 18.78
CA ALA A 68 7.45 5.98 19.47
C ALA A 68 7.27 5.55 20.91
N SER A 69 7.41 4.26 21.22
CA SER A 69 7.22 3.75 22.58
C SER A 69 8.42 4.00 23.49
N GLU A 70 9.55 4.41 22.92
CA GLU A 70 10.77 4.71 23.69
C GLU A 70 10.96 6.20 24.01
N SER A 71 10.10 7.03 23.49
CA SER A 71 10.18 8.49 23.64
C SER A 71 9.48 9.01 24.90
#